data_1f0f08c3b221572b6c89c7c0346363e6
#
_entry.id   1f0f08c3b221572b6c89c7c0346363e6
#
_cell.length_a   1.000
_cell.length_b   1.000
_cell.length_c   1.000
_cell.angle_alpha   90.00
_cell.angle_beta   90.00
_cell.angle_gamma   90.00
#
_symmetry.space_group_name_H-M   'P 1'
#
loop_
_entity.id
_entity.type
_entity.pdbx_description
1 polymer ?
#
loop_
_entity_poly.entity_id
_entity_poly.type
_entity_poly.pdbx_seq_one_letter_code
_entity_poly.pdbx_strand_id
1 'polypeptide(L)'
;TVAVNPAQWSELARPHLEAGKDILILAFSSGLSTTYQSACLAAEELREEFPDRKIEVVDSLCASMGEGLFCYHVARKRQSGATLEETKEYALSIRLKLCHWFTVDDLYFLKRGGRVSSTAALVGTMLQIKPVLHVDDEGHLIPVTKVRGRKAALNQLVKEMEATATD
;
A
#
# COMPACT_ATOMS: atom_id res chain seq x y z
N THR A 1 -2.55 -0.09 16.18
CA THR A 1 -3.42 0.26 15.03
C THR A 1 -4.16 -0.99 14.60
N VAL A 2 -5.43 -0.90 14.45
CA VAL A 2 -6.32 -1.98 14.00
C VAL A 2 -6.63 -1.72 12.52
N ALA A 3 -6.71 -2.80 11.71
CA ALA A 3 -7.17 -2.70 10.32
C ALA A 3 -8.60 -2.12 10.26
N VAL A 4 -8.92 -1.40 9.20
CA VAL A 4 -10.29 -0.96 8.93
C VAL A 4 -11.18 -2.19 8.77
N ASN A 5 -12.29 -2.26 9.49
CA ASN A 5 -13.22 -3.38 9.40
C ASN A 5 -14.32 -3.13 8.33
N PRO A 6 -15.09 -4.16 7.91
CA PRO A 6 -16.12 -4.00 6.87
C PRO A 6 -17.17 -2.93 7.20
N ALA A 7 -17.63 -2.87 8.45
CA ALA A 7 -18.64 -1.88 8.86
C ALA A 7 -18.15 -0.43 8.70
N GLN A 8 -16.88 -0.17 8.99
CA GLN A 8 -16.30 1.16 8.80
C GLN A 8 -16.21 1.53 7.31
N TRP A 9 -15.90 0.57 6.43
CA TRP A 9 -15.92 0.78 4.99
C TRP A 9 -17.33 1.10 4.50
N SER A 10 -18.34 0.33 4.96
CA SER A 10 -19.74 0.55 4.60
C SER A 10 -20.24 1.92 5.09
N GLU A 11 -19.90 2.32 6.31
CA GLU A 11 -20.26 3.63 6.87
C GLU A 11 -19.69 4.79 6.03
N LEU A 12 -18.44 4.68 5.58
CA LEU A 12 -17.80 5.70 4.75
C LEU A 12 -18.36 5.72 3.31
N ALA A 13 -18.68 4.58 2.74
CA ALA A 13 -19.13 4.47 1.35
C ALA A 13 -20.59 4.85 1.15
N ARG A 14 -21.48 4.47 2.07
CA ARG A 14 -22.93 4.61 1.97
C ARG A 14 -23.41 6.00 1.60
N PRO A 15 -22.99 7.10 2.23
CA PRO A 15 -23.47 8.44 1.86
C PRO A 15 -23.16 8.83 0.41
N HIS A 16 -22.08 8.29 -0.14
CA HIS A 16 -21.71 8.55 -1.54
C HIS A 16 -22.55 7.73 -2.51
N LEU A 17 -22.85 6.47 -2.16
CA LEU A 17 -23.73 5.60 -2.96
C LEU A 17 -25.15 6.13 -2.98
N GLU A 18 -25.69 6.55 -1.83
CA GLU A 18 -27.00 7.23 -1.71
C GLU A 18 -27.06 8.51 -2.55
N ALA A 19 -25.97 9.23 -2.65
CA ALA A 19 -25.83 10.39 -3.53
C ALA A 19 -25.65 10.05 -5.02
N GLY A 20 -25.80 8.78 -5.41
CA GLY A 20 -25.73 8.30 -6.79
C GLY A 20 -24.31 8.22 -7.37
N LYS A 21 -23.27 8.17 -6.52
CA LYS A 21 -21.88 8.08 -6.97
C LYS A 21 -21.40 6.64 -7.02
N ASP A 22 -20.57 6.32 -7.99
CA ASP A 22 -19.80 5.10 -8.04
C ASP A 22 -18.50 5.25 -7.21
N ILE A 23 -17.96 4.15 -6.69
CA ILE A 23 -16.85 4.16 -5.76
C ILE A 23 -15.71 3.26 -6.23
N LEU A 24 -14.47 3.79 -6.17
CA LEU A 24 -13.23 3.03 -6.26
C LEU A 24 -12.50 3.12 -4.92
N ILE A 25 -12.35 1.99 -4.26
CA ILE A 25 -11.58 1.85 -3.01
C ILE A 25 -10.16 1.45 -3.36
N LEU A 26 -9.19 2.24 -2.93
CA LEU A 26 -7.77 1.93 -3.02
C LEU A 26 -7.32 1.48 -1.63
N ALA A 27 -7.10 0.18 -1.46
CA ALA A 27 -6.84 -0.40 -0.17
C ALA A 27 -5.34 -0.62 0.07
N PHE A 28 -4.94 -0.47 1.32
CA PHE A 28 -3.60 -0.82 1.82
C PHE A 28 -3.25 -2.26 1.50
N SER A 29 -1.95 -2.55 1.25
CA SER A 29 -1.46 -3.86 0.83
C SER A 29 -2.06 -5.02 1.63
N SER A 30 -2.60 -6.01 0.91
CA SER A 30 -3.09 -7.27 1.48
C SER A 30 -1.96 -8.12 2.09
N GLY A 31 -0.72 -7.95 1.65
CA GLY A 31 0.46 -8.58 2.21
C GLY A 31 0.81 -8.09 3.63
N LEU A 32 0.23 -6.96 4.07
CA LEU A 32 0.54 -6.32 5.35
C LEU A 32 -0.64 -6.21 6.31
N SER A 33 -1.87 -6.25 5.79
CA SER A 33 -3.07 -5.98 6.57
C SER A 33 -4.30 -6.66 5.96
N THR A 34 -5.29 -6.99 6.79
CA THR A 34 -6.61 -7.45 6.35
C THR A 34 -7.51 -6.34 5.82
N THR A 35 -7.00 -5.11 5.69
CA THR A 35 -7.77 -3.94 5.24
C THR A 35 -8.38 -4.15 3.85
N TYR A 36 -7.62 -4.75 2.91
CA TYR A 36 -8.13 -5.07 1.57
C TYR A 36 -9.28 -6.08 1.63
N GLN A 37 -9.12 -7.18 2.36
CA GLN A 37 -10.16 -8.20 2.51
C GLN A 37 -11.44 -7.60 3.14
N SER A 38 -11.28 -6.74 4.15
CA SER A 38 -12.39 -6.03 4.77
C SER A 38 -13.13 -5.11 3.77
N ALA A 39 -12.38 -4.44 2.90
CA ALA A 39 -12.96 -3.60 1.85
C ALA A 39 -13.73 -4.44 0.81
N CYS A 40 -13.22 -5.61 0.44
CA CYS A 40 -13.90 -6.55 -0.46
C CYS A 40 -15.23 -7.02 0.13
N LEU A 41 -15.25 -7.44 1.41
CA LEU A 41 -16.48 -7.87 2.08
C LEU A 41 -17.53 -6.73 2.13
N ALA A 42 -17.12 -5.53 2.50
CA ALA A 42 -18.00 -4.38 2.50
C ALA A 42 -18.54 -4.06 1.10
N ALA A 43 -17.68 -4.16 0.06
CA ALA A 43 -18.10 -3.92 -1.31
C ALA A 43 -19.10 -4.97 -1.83
N GLU A 44 -19.00 -6.23 -1.42
CA GLU A 44 -19.97 -7.27 -1.74
C GLU A 44 -21.36 -6.94 -1.15
N GLU A 45 -21.43 -6.65 0.14
CA GLU A 45 -22.67 -6.26 0.83
C GLU A 45 -23.28 -4.99 0.21
N LEU A 46 -22.46 -3.98 -0.09
CA LEU A 46 -22.94 -2.73 -0.67
C LEU A 46 -23.41 -2.87 -2.12
N ARG A 47 -22.85 -3.79 -2.91
CA ARG A 47 -23.36 -4.08 -4.27
C ARG A 47 -24.75 -4.70 -4.25
N GLU A 48 -25.06 -5.53 -3.24
CA GLU A 48 -26.41 -6.08 -3.07
C GLU A 48 -27.41 -4.98 -2.70
N GLU A 49 -27.02 -4.03 -1.87
CA GLU A 49 -27.86 -2.92 -1.42
C GLU A 49 -28.01 -1.82 -2.48
N PHE A 50 -26.99 -1.57 -3.30
CA PHE A 50 -26.95 -0.54 -4.35
C PHE A 50 -26.66 -1.15 -5.72
N PRO A 51 -27.56 -1.97 -6.29
CA PRO A 51 -27.31 -2.72 -7.54
C PRO A 51 -27.07 -1.82 -8.76
N ASP A 52 -27.53 -0.57 -8.72
CA ASP A 52 -27.33 0.42 -9.79
C ASP A 52 -26.01 1.19 -9.66
N ARG A 53 -25.19 0.86 -8.66
CA ARG A 53 -23.91 1.55 -8.40
C ARG A 53 -22.75 0.62 -8.67
N LYS A 54 -21.65 1.19 -9.16
CA LYS A 54 -20.40 0.48 -9.32
C LYS A 54 -19.52 0.69 -8.11
N ILE A 55 -19.05 -0.41 -7.54
CA ILE A 55 -18.18 -0.41 -6.36
C ILE A 55 -17.00 -1.31 -6.65
N GLU A 56 -15.83 -0.72 -6.80
CA GLU A 56 -14.60 -1.42 -7.14
C GLU A 56 -13.58 -1.32 -6.01
N VAL A 57 -12.80 -2.38 -5.81
CA VAL A 57 -11.73 -2.43 -4.80
C VAL A 57 -10.44 -2.82 -5.50
N VAL A 58 -9.38 -2.07 -5.23
CA VAL A 58 -8.03 -2.36 -5.71
C VAL A 58 -7.10 -2.55 -4.53
N ASP A 59 -6.43 -3.69 -4.49
CA ASP A 59 -5.27 -3.91 -3.63
C ASP A 59 -4.11 -3.10 -4.20
N SER A 60 -3.66 -2.09 -3.46
CA SER A 60 -2.56 -1.25 -3.93
C SER A 60 -1.22 -1.98 -3.94
N LEU A 61 -1.05 -3.03 -3.12
CA LEU A 61 0.23 -3.66 -2.79
C LEU A 61 1.26 -2.67 -2.25
N CYS A 62 0.76 -1.54 -1.74
CA CYS A 62 1.54 -0.40 -1.27
C CYS A 62 1.33 -0.15 0.22
N ALA A 63 2.21 0.64 0.80
CA ALA A 63 2.14 1.11 2.18
C ALA A 63 2.70 2.52 2.30
N SER A 64 2.29 3.25 3.35
CA SER A 64 2.87 4.54 3.74
C SER A 64 2.89 5.56 2.60
N MET A 65 4.03 6.22 2.35
CA MET A 65 4.17 7.21 1.28
C MET A 65 4.05 6.61 -0.12
N GLY A 66 4.39 5.33 -0.31
CA GLY A 66 4.17 4.63 -1.57
C GLY A 66 2.69 4.49 -1.90
N GLU A 67 1.85 4.14 -0.93
CA GLU A 67 0.39 4.16 -1.08
C GLU A 67 -0.13 5.59 -1.35
N GLY A 68 0.42 6.59 -0.64
CA GLY A 68 0.08 7.99 -0.90
C GLY A 68 0.38 8.42 -2.34
N LEU A 69 1.54 8.03 -2.88
CA LEU A 69 1.91 8.29 -4.27
C LEU A 69 1.00 7.53 -5.26
N PHE A 70 0.69 6.28 -4.97
CA PHE A 70 -0.26 5.49 -5.74
C PHE A 70 -1.63 6.19 -5.81
N CYS A 71 -2.19 6.55 -4.65
CA CYS A 71 -3.47 7.26 -4.58
C CYS A 71 -3.44 8.61 -5.33
N TYR A 72 -2.33 9.34 -5.24
CA TYR A 72 -2.15 10.59 -5.97
C TYR A 72 -2.25 10.39 -7.50
N HIS A 73 -1.54 9.42 -8.05
CA HIS A 73 -1.59 9.13 -9.48
C HIS A 73 -2.97 8.68 -9.95
N VAL A 74 -3.63 7.80 -9.18
CA VAL A 74 -5.00 7.34 -9.50
C VAL A 74 -6.00 8.48 -9.43
N ALA A 75 -5.90 9.35 -8.42
CA ALA A 75 -6.75 10.55 -8.32
C ALA A 75 -6.54 11.51 -9.50
N ARG A 76 -5.30 11.72 -9.93
CA ARG A 76 -4.96 12.52 -11.12
C ARG A 76 -5.56 11.93 -12.39
N LYS A 77 -5.52 10.60 -12.56
CA LYS A 77 -6.16 9.91 -13.69
C LYS A 77 -7.67 10.18 -13.69
N ARG A 78 -8.33 10.02 -12.55
CA ARG A 78 -9.75 10.34 -12.41
C ARG A 78 -10.05 11.80 -12.75
N GLN A 79 -9.25 12.75 -12.24
CA GLN A 79 -9.41 14.19 -12.48
C GLN A 79 -9.27 14.58 -13.97
N SER A 80 -8.56 13.79 -14.77
CA SER A 80 -8.47 13.99 -16.22
C SER A 80 -9.73 13.58 -17.00
N GLY A 81 -10.81 13.16 -16.31
CA GLY A 81 -12.08 12.78 -16.91
C GLY A 81 -12.23 11.29 -17.18
N ALA A 82 -11.31 10.45 -16.69
CA ALA A 82 -11.39 9.00 -16.84
C ALA A 82 -12.61 8.42 -16.10
N THR A 83 -13.25 7.41 -16.69
CA THR A 83 -14.32 6.63 -16.06
C THR A 83 -13.79 5.84 -14.86
N LEU A 84 -14.69 5.22 -14.09
CA LEU A 84 -14.30 4.35 -12.96
C LEU A 84 -13.49 3.15 -13.44
N GLU A 85 -13.90 2.53 -14.54
CA GLU A 85 -13.22 1.38 -15.16
C GLU A 85 -11.80 1.76 -15.61
N GLU A 86 -11.68 2.84 -16.39
CA GLU A 86 -10.37 3.34 -16.86
C GLU A 86 -9.46 3.73 -15.68
N THR A 87 -10.03 4.26 -14.61
CA THR A 87 -9.28 4.63 -13.40
C THR A 87 -8.81 3.38 -12.65
N LYS A 88 -9.65 2.35 -12.54
CA LYS A 88 -9.30 1.04 -11.97
C LYS A 88 -8.19 0.35 -12.78
N GLU A 89 -8.36 0.28 -14.11
CA GLU A 89 -7.34 -0.32 -14.99
C GLU A 89 -5.99 0.41 -14.87
N TYR A 90 -6.02 1.73 -14.84
CA TYR A 90 -4.83 2.53 -14.61
C TYR A 90 -4.17 2.19 -13.25
N ALA A 91 -4.95 2.13 -12.18
CA ALA A 91 -4.47 1.75 -10.86
C ALA A 91 -3.75 0.39 -10.90
N LEU A 92 -4.36 -0.63 -11.50
CA LEU A 92 -3.77 -1.96 -11.67
C LEU A 92 -2.49 -1.93 -12.51
N SER A 93 -2.42 -1.06 -13.52
CA SER A 93 -1.26 -0.94 -14.42
C SER A 93 -0.03 -0.31 -13.77
N ILE A 94 -0.23 0.53 -12.75
CA ILE A 94 0.88 1.28 -12.10
C ILE A 94 1.33 0.68 -10.77
N ARG A 95 0.52 -0.15 -10.09
CA ARG A 95 0.79 -0.61 -8.72
C ARG A 95 2.14 -1.31 -8.54
N LEU A 96 2.61 -2.05 -9.56
CA LEU A 96 3.93 -2.71 -9.55
C LEU A 96 5.05 -1.86 -10.15
N LYS A 97 4.75 -0.64 -10.61
CA LYS A 97 5.74 0.31 -11.12
C LYS A 97 6.24 1.29 -10.07
N LEU A 98 5.65 1.26 -8.88
CA LEU A 98 6.04 2.11 -7.76
C LEU A 98 7.09 1.39 -6.92
N CYS A 99 8.32 1.86 -7.01
CA CYS A 99 9.44 1.29 -6.25
C CYS A 99 9.47 1.87 -4.84
N HIS A 100 9.24 1.02 -3.84
CA HIS A 100 9.20 1.42 -2.44
C HIS A 100 10.48 1.02 -1.74
N TRP A 101 11.41 1.95 -1.59
CA TRP A 101 12.63 1.79 -0.81
C TRP A 101 12.55 2.58 0.47
N PHE A 102 12.85 1.96 1.59
CA PHE A 102 12.77 2.63 2.88
C PHE A 102 13.75 2.05 3.90
N THR A 103 13.96 2.78 4.97
CA THR A 103 14.74 2.37 6.14
C THR A 103 13.96 2.71 7.41
N VAL A 104 14.18 1.93 8.44
CA VAL A 104 13.63 2.17 9.78
C VAL A 104 14.77 2.30 10.80
N ASP A 105 14.50 2.99 11.88
CA ASP A 105 15.49 3.11 12.95
C ASP A 105 15.65 1.82 13.73
N ASP A 106 14.56 1.07 13.91
CA ASP A 106 14.54 -0.21 14.59
C ASP A 106 13.60 -1.18 13.90
N LEU A 107 14.16 -2.27 13.37
CA LEU A 107 13.43 -3.36 12.71
C LEU A 107 12.54 -4.15 13.69
N TYR A 108 12.82 -4.05 14.99
CA TYR A 108 12.11 -4.78 16.02
C TYR A 108 10.60 -4.48 16.03
N PHE A 109 10.21 -3.23 15.74
CA PHE A 109 8.80 -2.85 15.64
C PHE A 109 8.07 -3.56 14.51
N LEU A 110 8.69 -3.69 13.34
CA LEU A 110 8.12 -4.42 12.20
C LEU A 110 8.05 -5.93 12.47
N LYS A 111 9.10 -6.49 13.08
CA LYS A 111 9.13 -7.89 13.51
C LYS A 111 8.04 -8.19 14.54
N ARG A 112 7.93 -7.35 15.58
CA ARG A 112 6.91 -7.49 16.63
C ARG A 112 5.49 -7.37 16.08
N GLY A 113 5.30 -6.56 15.04
CA GLY A 113 4.05 -6.44 14.29
C GLY A 113 3.77 -7.62 13.36
N GLY A 114 4.74 -8.52 13.10
CA GLY A 114 4.60 -9.63 12.16
C GLY A 114 4.63 -9.23 10.69
N ARG A 115 5.11 -8.02 10.35
CA ARG A 115 5.19 -7.51 8.96
C ARG A 115 6.55 -7.73 8.32
N VAL A 116 7.51 -8.26 9.07
CA VAL A 116 8.81 -8.73 8.59
C VAL A 116 9.07 -10.11 9.21
N SER A 117 9.52 -11.07 8.40
CA SER A 117 9.78 -12.43 8.88
C SER A 117 10.89 -12.44 9.93
N SER A 118 10.76 -13.36 10.91
CA SER A 118 11.75 -13.55 11.98
C SER A 118 13.07 -14.13 11.47
N THR A 119 13.06 -14.77 10.29
CA THR A 119 14.25 -15.31 9.62
C THR A 119 15.15 -14.25 9.00
N ALA A 120 14.68 -13.02 8.89
CA ALA A 120 15.57 -11.91 8.61
C ALA A 120 16.57 -11.82 9.77
N ALA A 121 17.69 -12.54 9.65
CA ALA A 121 18.84 -12.54 10.56
C ALA A 121 19.51 -11.15 10.68
N LEU A 122 18.74 -10.11 10.41
CA LEU A 122 19.02 -8.69 10.46
C LEU A 122 18.85 -8.12 11.86
N VAL A 123 18.32 -8.89 12.80
CA VAL A 123 18.17 -8.49 14.20
C VAL A 123 19.48 -8.81 14.92
N GLY A 124 20.55 -8.21 14.49
CA GLY A 124 21.76 -8.10 15.28
C GLY A 124 21.62 -6.90 16.19
N THR A 125 21.84 -7.11 17.47
CA THR A 125 21.93 -6.10 18.54
C THR A 125 23.10 -5.11 18.38
N MET A 126 23.58 -4.91 17.15
CA MET A 126 24.67 -3.96 16.89
C MET A 126 24.12 -2.54 16.81
N LEU A 127 24.55 -1.73 17.74
CA LEU A 127 24.30 -0.29 17.78
C LEU A 127 24.55 0.34 16.39
N GLN A 128 23.57 1.12 15.91
CA GLN A 128 23.64 1.88 14.66
C GLN A 128 23.49 1.08 13.33
N ILE A 129 23.19 -0.21 13.34
CA ILE A 129 22.86 -0.91 12.10
C ILE A 129 21.45 -0.51 11.65
N LYS A 130 21.33 -0.03 10.39
CA LYS A 130 20.07 0.37 9.77
C LYS A 130 19.74 -0.57 8.62
N PRO A 131 18.55 -1.19 8.63
CA PRO A 131 18.10 -2.00 7.50
C PRO A 131 17.68 -1.10 6.33
N VAL A 132 17.89 -1.58 5.12
CA VAL A 132 17.28 -1.06 3.89
C VAL A 132 16.31 -2.12 3.39
N LEU A 133 15.07 -1.71 3.19
CA LEU A 133 13.97 -2.59 2.81
C LEU A 133 13.30 -2.06 1.56
N HIS A 134 12.59 -2.97 0.87
CA HIS A 134 11.63 -2.60 -0.16
C HIS A 134 10.29 -3.33 0.05
N VAL A 135 9.30 -2.98 -0.76
CA VAL A 135 8.05 -3.73 -0.87
C VAL A 135 8.15 -4.60 -2.11
N ASP A 136 7.90 -5.91 -1.99
CA ASP A 136 7.90 -6.84 -3.12
C ASP A 136 6.60 -6.77 -3.94
N ASP A 137 6.53 -7.57 -5.00
CA ASP A 137 5.38 -7.59 -5.91
C ASP A 137 4.10 -8.18 -5.28
N GLU A 138 4.23 -8.87 -4.14
CA GLU A 138 3.12 -9.36 -3.32
C GLU A 138 2.72 -8.39 -2.20
N GLY A 139 3.39 -7.24 -2.11
CA GLY A 139 3.11 -6.20 -1.14
C GLY A 139 3.68 -6.45 0.26
N HIS A 140 4.69 -7.32 0.40
CA HIS A 140 5.37 -7.59 1.67
C HIS A 140 6.61 -6.72 1.87
N LEU A 141 7.00 -6.53 3.13
CA LEU A 141 8.23 -5.81 3.47
C LEU A 141 9.42 -6.76 3.46
N ILE A 142 10.34 -6.55 2.53
CA ILE A 142 11.51 -7.40 2.33
C ILE A 142 12.80 -6.66 2.73
N PRO A 143 13.53 -7.14 3.75
CA PRO A 143 14.86 -6.64 4.05
C PRO A 143 15.85 -7.06 2.96
N VAL A 144 16.54 -6.07 2.37
CA VAL A 144 17.50 -6.30 1.27
C VAL A 144 18.94 -6.25 1.78
N THR A 145 19.27 -5.22 2.52
CA THR A 145 20.62 -5.03 3.03
C THR A 145 20.60 -4.29 4.36
N LYS A 146 21.76 -4.19 4.96
CA LYS A 146 21.97 -3.44 6.19
C LYS A 146 23.27 -2.62 6.10
N VAL A 147 23.21 -1.42 6.61
CA VAL A 147 24.34 -0.48 6.60
C VAL A 147 24.54 0.14 7.98
N ARG A 148 25.71 0.70 8.21
CA ARG A 148 26.02 1.33 9.51
C ARG A 148 25.71 2.81 9.47
N GLY A 149 24.78 3.25 10.29
CA GLY A 149 24.40 4.65 10.49
C GLY A 149 23.34 5.17 9.50
N ARG A 150 22.63 6.20 9.94
CA ARG A 150 21.51 6.82 9.20
C ARG A 150 21.95 7.37 7.83
N LYS A 151 23.09 8.06 7.78
CA LYS A 151 23.61 8.66 6.54
C LYS A 151 23.88 7.58 5.48
N ALA A 152 24.47 6.46 5.87
CA ALA A 152 24.73 5.35 4.95
C ALA A 152 23.42 4.72 4.44
N ALA A 153 22.40 4.61 5.31
CA ALA A 153 21.07 4.12 4.89
C ALA A 153 20.44 5.05 3.88
N LEU A 154 20.45 6.36 4.08
CA LEU A 154 19.91 7.33 3.12
C LEU A 154 20.66 7.29 1.79
N ASN A 155 22.00 7.20 1.81
CA ASN A 155 22.78 7.06 0.58
C ASN A 155 22.46 5.76 -0.16
N GLN A 156 22.18 4.67 0.55
CA GLN A 156 21.77 3.42 -0.08
C GLN A 156 20.39 3.55 -0.74
N LEU A 157 19.43 4.23 -0.10
CA LEU A 157 18.12 4.50 -0.71
C LEU A 157 18.25 5.28 -2.03
N VAL A 158 19.15 6.27 -2.08
CA VAL A 158 19.43 7.02 -3.33
C VAL A 158 19.98 6.11 -4.40
N LYS A 159 20.93 5.23 -4.08
CA LYS A 159 21.47 4.25 -5.04
C LYS A 159 20.40 3.29 -5.58
N GLU A 160 19.53 2.80 -4.71
CA GLU A 160 18.42 1.94 -5.14
C GLU A 160 17.43 2.70 -6.04
N MET A 161 17.14 3.97 -5.71
CA MET A 161 16.33 4.83 -6.56
C MET A 161 16.95 5.01 -7.94
N GLU A 162 18.25 5.34 -8.02
CA GLU A 162 18.98 5.48 -9.29
C GLU A 162 18.98 4.19 -10.11
N ALA A 163 19.05 3.03 -9.45
CA ALA A 163 19.06 1.72 -10.11
C ALA A 163 17.69 1.26 -10.60
N THR A 164 16.60 1.74 -9.98
CA THR A 164 15.24 1.29 -10.26
C THR A 164 14.37 2.33 -10.97
N ALA A 165 14.78 3.60 -10.97
CA ALA A 165 14.07 4.64 -11.71
C ALA A 165 14.18 4.39 -13.23
N THR A 166 13.06 4.53 -13.92
CA THR A 166 12.98 4.56 -15.37
C THR A 166 12.60 5.97 -15.82
N ASP A 167 13.16 6.41 -16.95
CA ASP A 167 12.86 7.70 -17.57
C ASP A 167 11.37 7.83 -17.97
#